data_09b761086172640e5f1d42282e928d24
#
_entry.id   09b761086172640e5f1d42282e928d24
#
_cell.length_a   1.000
_cell.length_b   1.000
_cell.length_c   1.000
_cell.angle_alpha   90.00
_cell.angle_beta   90.00
_cell.angle_gamma   90.00
#
_symmetry.space_group_name_H-M   'P 1'
#
loop_
_entity.id
_entity.type
_entity.pdbx_description
1 polymer ?
#
loop_
_entity_poly.entity_id
_entity_poly.type
_entity_poly.pdbx_seq_one_letter_code
_entity_poly.pdbx_strand_id
1 'polypeptide(L)'
;GIVNLMQAFKMAFKSIFTKKTRSFLTMLGIIIGVASVVVMVSVVSGQNQRNMEYYEKMGDNKIDVSASSYTGQDMDQILNDFVLRMGDIVLGITPNIQLYGDEMIVKYGAKTYSTQNWENWEEMIQIVLGNDKYGVCNNYQLGGGRELSYLDMADENNVCVLGGGLKQMLFDYTDPVGETITLNGMPFLVVGWYQQKDISYYPEVDNILLLPYTLNRSLNQNQPITSWTVKASSSAATTQVITQLDGFLNGMFPMDETGMRQGGNFSVYSDNSWQEQMQEANLMQTMVMGGIAAISL
;
A
#
# COMPACT_ATOMS: atom_id res chain seq x y z
N GLY A 1 -58.03 7.27 21.81
CA GLY A 1 -56.73 6.69 21.38
C GLY A 1 -55.55 7.03 22.29
N ILE A 2 -55.35 8.30 22.63
CA ILE A 2 -54.19 8.82 23.36
C ILE A 2 -54.22 8.42 24.86
N VAL A 3 -55.41 8.36 25.47
CA VAL A 3 -55.60 7.99 26.89
C VAL A 3 -55.23 6.51 27.12
N ASN A 4 -55.52 5.62 26.16
CA ASN A 4 -55.17 4.21 26.24
C ASN A 4 -53.66 3.97 26.06
N LEU A 5 -52.96 4.78 25.27
CA LEU A 5 -51.51 4.72 25.10
C LEU A 5 -50.79 5.14 26.38
N MET A 6 -51.25 6.20 27.00
CA MET A 6 -50.71 6.72 28.28
C MET A 6 -50.92 5.76 29.46
N GLN A 7 -52.08 5.06 29.50
CA GLN A 7 -52.36 4.03 30.51
C GLN A 7 -51.48 2.78 30.25
N ALA A 8 -51.28 2.39 29.01
CA ALA A 8 -50.38 1.28 28.65
C ALA A 8 -48.94 1.58 29.06
N PHE A 9 -48.42 2.80 28.82
CA PHE A 9 -47.11 3.24 29.28
C PHE A 9 -46.99 3.20 30.80
N LYS A 10 -48.00 3.69 31.51
CA LYS A 10 -48.00 3.73 32.98
C LYS A 10 -48.02 2.32 33.60
N MET A 11 -48.75 1.38 32.98
CA MET A 11 -48.78 -0.03 33.40
C MET A 11 -47.46 -0.73 33.10
N ALA A 12 -46.87 -0.48 31.96
CA ALA A 12 -45.54 -1.01 31.61
C ALA A 12 -44.46 -0.52 32.58
N PHE A 13 -44.42 0.77 32.89
CA PHE A 13 -43.52 1.35 33.89
C PHE A 13 -43.69 0.72 35.27
N LYS A 14 -44.94 0.54 35.73
CA LYS A 14 -45.26 -0.08 37.04
C LYS A 14 -44.82 -1.54 37.08
N SER A 15 -44.96 -2.28 35.97
CA SER A 15 -44.51 -3.68 35.85
C SER A 15 -42.98 -3.79 35.96
N ILE A 16 -42.25 -2.85 35.35
CA ILE A 16 -40.77 -2.79 35.43
C ILE A 16 -40.30 -2.59 36.90
N PHE A 17 -40.97 -1.71 37.66
CA PHE A 17 -40.61 -1.45 39.04
C PHE A 17 -40.99 -2.56 40.02
N THR A 18 -41.96 -3.39 39.69
CA THR A 18 -42.43 -4.46 40.59
C THR A 18 -41.53 -5.71 40.58
N LYS A 19 -40.78 -5.93 39.44
CA LYS A 19 -39.82 -7.04 39.30
C LYS A 19 -38.44 -6.52 38.95
N LYS A 20 -37.90 -5.66 39.82
CA LYS A 20 -36.68 -4.87 39.59
C LYS A 20 -35.49 -5.68 39.06
N THR A 21 -35.22 -6.85 39.64
CA THR A 21 -34.07 -7.70 39.25
C THR A 21 -34.20 -8.29 37.86
N ARG A 22 -35.39 -8.80 37.50
CA ARG A 22 -35.65 -9.40 36.19
C ARG A 22 -35.58 -8.30 35.10
N SER A 23 -36.25 -7.18 35.32
CA SER A 23 -36.26 -6.05 34.38
C SER A 23 -34.86 -5.46 34.15
N PHE A 24 -34.09 -5.35 35.25
CA PHE A 24 -32.71 -4.88 35.16
C PHE A 24 -31.83 -5.82 34.37
N LEU A 25 -31.89 -7.14 34.61
CA LEU A 25 -31.12 -8.14 33.86
C LEU A 25 -31.50 -8.17 32.37
N THR A 26 -32.81 -8.03 32.09
CA THR A 26 -33.28 -8.02 30.68
C THR A 26 -32.78 -6.76 29.95
N MET A 27 -32.90 -5.58 30.59
CA MET A 27 -32.38 -4.34 30.01
C MET A 27 -30.86 -4.38 29.85
N LEU A 28 -30.14 -4.91 30.84
CA LEU A 28 -28.69 -5.08 30.74
C LEU A 28 -28.30 -5.98 29.58
N GLY A 29 -29.01 -7.09 29.36
CA GLY A 29 -28.78 -7.99 28.24
C GLY A 29 -28.99 -7.31 26.89
N ILE A 30 -30.07 -6.52 26.75
CA ILE A 30 -30.36 -5.76 25.53
C ILE A 30 -29.29 -4.67 25.29
N ILE A 31 -28.94 -3.93 26.33
CA ILE A 31 -27.91 -2.89 26.22
C ILE A 31 -26.56 -3.48 25.80
N ILE A 32 -26.13 -4.57 26.42
CA ILE A 32 -24.88 -5.26 26.05
C ILE A 32 -24.94 -5.77 24.63
N GLY A 33 -26.06 -6.39 24.23
CA GLY A 33 -26.27 -6.90 22.88
C GLY A 33 -26.17 -5.80 21.83
N VAL A 34 -26.91 -4.70 21.99
CA VAL A 34 -26.89 -3.56 21.08
C VAL A 34 -25.51 -2.89 21.05
N ALA A 35 -24.92 -2.64 22.23
CA ALA A 35 -23.59 -2.04 22.32
C ALA A 35 -22.52 -2.89 21.63
N SER A 36 -22.57 -4.21 21.78
CA SER A 36 -21.61 -5.12 21.13
C SER A 36 -21.71 -5.04 19.61
N VAL A 37 -22.94 -4.99 19.06
CA VAL A 37 -23.17 -4.85 17.61
C VAL A 37 -22.66 -3.50 17.11
N VAL A 38 -22.97 -2.41 17.81
CA VAL A 38 -22.53 -1.05 17.44
C VAL A 38 -21.00 -0.95 17.44
N VAL A 39 -20.34 -1.47 18.48
CA VAL A 39 -18.88 -1.48 18.57
C VAL A 39 -18.28 -2.28 17.42
N MET A 40 -18.79 -3.48 17.17
CA MET A 40 -18.31 -4.33 16.07
C MET A 40 -18.45 -3.65 14.71
N VAL A 41 -19.63 -3.07 14.42
CA VAL A 41 -19.86 -2.32 13.16
C VAL A 41 -18.90 -1.14 13.04
N SER A 42 -18.72 -0.40 14.13
CA SER A 42 -17.84 0.79 14.14
C SER A 42 -16.39 0.41 13.89
N VAL A 43 -15.88 -0.65 14.51
CA VAL A 43 -14.51 -1.14 14.31
C VAL A 43 -14.29 -1.59 12.87
N VAL A 44 -15.20 -2.41 12.33
CA VAL A 44 -15.09 -2.92 10.96
C VAL A 44 -15.19 -1.79 9.94
N SER A 45 -16.14 -0.86 10.11
CA SER A 45 -16.29 0.29 9.23
C SER A 45 -15.06 1.20 9.28
N GLY A 46 -14.48 1.40 10.46
CA GLY A 46 -13.25 2.17 10.61
C GLY A 46 -12.04 1.53 9.91
N GLN A 47 -11.89 0.20 10.02
CA GLN A 47 -10.81 -0.52 9.31
C GLN A 47 -10.99 -0.46 7.79
N ASN A 48 -12.22 -0.63 7.31
CA ASN A 48 -12.53 -0.56 5.89
C ASN A 48 -12.26 0.82 5.30
N GLN A 49 -12.61 1.88 6.03
CA GLN A 49 -12.33 3.25 5.59
C GLN A 49 -10.82 3.51 5.48
N ARG A 50 -10.02 3.02 6.44
CA ARG A 50 -8.56 3.13 6.40
C ARG A 50 -7.95 2.40 5.20
N ASN A 51 -8.42 1.19 4.96
CA ASN A 51 -7.95 0.40 3.82
C ASN A 51 -8.32 1.07 2.49
N MET A 52 -9.55 1.58 2.37
CA MET A 52 -9.99 2.31 1.17
C MET A 52 -9.15 3.56 0.92
N GLU A 53 -8.87 4.36 1.96
CA GLU A 53 -7.99 5.53 1.85
C GLU A 53 -6.58 5.14 1.40
N TYR A 54 -6.02 4.07 1.96
CA TYR A 54 -4.72 3.56 1.56
C TYR A 54 -4.69 3.19 0.08
N TYR A 55 -5.63 2.37 -0.39
CA TYR A 55 -5.66 1.93 -1.79
C TYR A 55 -5.93 3.08 -2.75
N GLU A 56 -6.82 4.02 -2.42
CA GLU A 56 -7.10 5.20 -3.24
C GLU A 56 -5.84 6.05 -3.42
N LYS A 57 -5.11 6.31 -2.35
CA LYS A 57 -3.87 7.11 -2.37
C LYS A 57 -2.67 6.37 -2.97
N MET A 58 -2.61 5.04 -2.81
CA MET A 58 -1.58 4.21 -3.43
C MET A 58 -1.77 4.04 -4.93
N GLY A 59 -2.97 4.31 -5.43
CA GLY A 59 -3.34 4.33 -6.85
C GLY A 59 -3.94 3.03 -7.36
N ASP A 60 -4.92 3.20 -8.25
CA ASP A 60 -5.58 2.11 -8.95
C ASP A 60 -4.72 1.50 -10.05
N ASN A 61 -5.13 0.35 -10.55
CA ASN A 61 -4.54 -0.32 -11.72
C ASN A 61 -3.06 -0.68 -11.55
N LYS A 62 -2.65 -0.87 -10.32
CA LYS A 62 -1.32 -1.29 -9.94
C LYS A 62 -1.26 -2.82 -9.94
N ILE A 63 -0.23 -3.37 -10.57
CA ILE A 63 0.00 -4.81 -10.67
C ILE A 63 1.36 -5.09 -10.05
N ASP A 64 1.39 -5.96 -9.05
CA ASP A 64 2.61 -6.44 -8.46
C ASP A 64 3.03 -7.76 -9.13
N VAL A 65 4.25 -7.78 -9.60
CA VAL A 65 4.86 -8.91 -10.28
C VAL A 65 6.06 -9.36 -9.46
N SER A 66 6.06 -10.61 -9.06
CA SER A 66 7.24 -11.26 -8.52
C SER A 66 7.67 -12.37 -9.45
N ALA A 67 8.95 -12.45 -9.78
CA ALA A 67 9.50 -13.52 -10.60
C ALA A 67 10.97 -13.78 -10.23
N SER A 68 11.35 -15.04 -10.18
CA SER A 68 12.73 -15.45 -9.98
C SER A 68 13.10 -16.62 -10.87
N SER A 69 14.23 -16.50 -11.58
CA SER A 69 14.78 -17.55 -12.41
C SER A 69 15.84 -18.34 -11.66
N TYR A 70 15.71 -19.66 -11.64
CA TYR A 70 16.72 -20.56 -11.05
C TYR A 70 17.89 -20.81 -12.01
N THR A 71 17.75 -20.38 -13.26
CA THR A 71 18.78 -20.54 -14.31
C THR A 71 19.62 -19.27 -14.54
N GLY A 72 19.41 -18.23 -13.70
CA GLY A 72 20.19 -16.99 -13.74
C GLY A 72 19.83 -16.05 -14.90
N GLN A 73 18.62 -16.16 -15.46
CA GLN A 73 18.14 -15.21 -16.45
C GLN A 73 17.90 -13.82 -15.83
N ASP A 74 18.20 -12.78 -16.60
CA ASP A 74 17.92 -11.41 -16.20
C ASP A 74 16.42 -11.11 -16.36
N MET A 75 15.69 -11.31 -15.25
CA MET A 75 14.24 -11.09 -15.24
C MET A 75 13.87 -9.61 -15.41
N ASP A 76 14.74 -8.67 -15.01
CA ASP A 76 14.47 -7.25 -15.18
C ASP A 76 14.42 -6.88 -16.67
N GLN A 77 15.43 -7.28 -17.43
CA GLN A 77 15.44 -7.05 -18.87
C GLN A 77 14.24 -7.73 -19.56
N ILE A 78 13.99 -9.00 -19.23
CA ILE A 78 12.92 -9.79 -19.86
C ILE A 78 11.55 -9.16 -19.62
N LEU A 79 11.25 -8.76 -18.38
CA LEU A 79 9.96 -8.16 -18.03
C LEU A 79 9.80 -6.76 -18.61
N ASN A 80 10.86 -5.94 -18.59
CA ASN A 80 10.83 -4.62 -19.23
C ASN A 80 10.54 -4.75 -20.72
N ASP A 81 11.25 -5.63 -21.44
CA ASP A 81 11.05 -5.86 -22.87
C ASP A 81 9.64 -6.39 -23.19
N PHE A 82 9.09 -7.24 -22.33
CA PHE A 82 7.76 -7.78 -22.51
C PHE A 82 6.69 -6.71 -22.28
N VAL A 83 6.79 -5.96 -21.19
CA VAL A 83 5.82 -4.90 -20.83
C VAL A 83 5.85 -3.76 -21.85
N LEU A 84 7.00 -3.36 -22.34
CA LEU A 84 7.11 -2.33 -23.40
C LEU A 84 6.37 -2.73 -24.70
N ARG A 85 6.26 -4.01 -25.00
CA ARG A 85 5.50 -4.52 -26.16
C ARG A 85 3.99 -4.46 -25.99
N MET A 86 3.50 -4.29 -24.77
CA MET A 86 2.06 -4.16 -24.50
C MET A 86 1.48 -2.82 -24.98
N GLY A 87 2.31 -1.82 -25.23
CA GLY A 87 1.90 -0.51 -25.75
C GLY A 87 1.03 0.28 -24.78
N ASP A 88 -0.04 0.89 -25.27
CA ASP A 88 -0.85 1.88 -24.55
C ASP A 88 -1.66 1.32 -23.37
N ILE A 89 -1.71 0.01 -23.17
CA ILE A 89 -2.39 -0.58 -22.03
C ILE A 89 -1.56 -0.50 -20.73
N VAL A 90 -0.27 -0.15 -20.83
CA VAL A 90 0.65 -0.01 -19.69
C VAL A 90 1.26 1.39 -19.69
N LEU A 91 1.24 2.04 -18.52
CA LEU A 91 1.88 3.35 -18.30
C LEU A 91 3.36 3.23 -17.93
N GLY A 92 3.77 2.11 -17.35
CA GLY A 92 5.15 1.85 -16.97
C GLY A 92 5.34 0.60 -16.15
N ILE A 93 6.60 0.25 -16.01
CA ILE A 93 7.11 -0.79 -15.10
C ILE A 93 8.31 -0.23 -14.33
N THR A 94 8.40 -0.54 -13.07
CA THR A 94 9.55 -0.19 -12.22
C THR A 94 9.95 -1.39 -11.37
N PRO A 95 11.26 -1.62 -11.16
CA PRO A 95 11.70 -2.48 -10.08
C PRO A 95 11.15 -2.00 -8.75
N ASN A 96 10.78 -2.93 -7.89
CA ASN A 96 10.31 -2.64 -6.53
C ASN A 96 11.31 -3.26 -5.55
N ILE A 97 12.38 -2.51 -5.27
CA ILE A 97 13.45 -2.94 -4.39
C ILE A 97 13.42 -2.04 -3.17
N GLN A 98 13.13 -2.61 -2.02
CA GLN A 98 13.27 -1.94 -0.74
C GLN A 98 14.47 -2.53 -0.01
N LEU A 99 15.35 -1.67 0.47
CA LEU A 99 16.53 -2.09 1.20
C LEU A 99 16.17 -2.36 2.66
N TYR A 100 16.37 -3.59 3.09
CA TYR A 100 16.16 -4.06 4.45
C TYR A 100 17.46 -4.61 5.02
N GLY A 101 17.53 -4.71 6.32
CA GLY A 101 18.61 -5.38 7.04
C GLY A 101 19.46 -4.40 7.82
N ASP A 102 20.57 -3.95 7.28
CA ASP A 102 21.47 -3.03 7.99
C ASP A 102 20.85 -1.65 8.14
N GLU A 103 21.13 -1.01 9.27
CA GLU A 103 20.70 0.36 9.51
C GLU A 103 21.34 1.30 8.48
N MET A 104 20.50 2.10 7.83
CA MET A 104 20.91 3.13 6.90
C MET A 104 20.54 4.51 7.45
N ILE A 105 21.48 5.45 7.36
CA ILE A 105 21.34 6.79 7.95
C ILE A 105 21.39 7.84 6.85
N VAL A 106 20.33 8.64 6.77
CA VAL A 106 20.25 9.81 5.89
C VAL A 106 20.54 11.07 6.71
N LYS A 107 21.39 11.94 6.18
CA LYS A 107 21.76 13.22 6.83
C LYS A 107 21.67 14.39 5.88
N TYR A 108 21.21 15.52 6.42
CA TYR A 108 21.32 16.84 5.83
C TYR A 108 21.58 17.87 6.93
N GLY A 109 22.73 18.51 6.88
CA GLY A 109 23.16 19.42 7.97
C GLY A 109 23.24 18.69 9.32
N ALA A 110 22.52 19.20 10.29
CA ALA A 110 22.41 18.61 11.63
C ALA A 110 21.30 17.54 11.75
N LYS A 111 20.43 17.44 10.75
CA LYS A 111 19.31 16.50 10.76
C LYS A 111 19.76 15.11 10.33
N THR A 112 19.32 14.10 11.07
CA THR A 112 19.69 12.69 10.86
C THR A 112 18.47 11.82 11.07
N TYR A 113 18.18 10.94 10.11
CA TYR A 113 17.10 9.96 10.17
C TYR A 113 17.58 8.58 9.75
N SER A 114 16.96 7.54 10.32
CA SER A 114 17.39 6.16 10.18
C SER A 114 16.27 5.26 9.66
N THR A 115 16.66 4.18 8.96
CA THR A 115 15.74 3.10 8.57
C THR A 115 15.33 2.22 9.75
N GLN A 116 15.93 2.37 10.92
CA GLN A 116 15.69 1.55 12.12
C GLN A 116 15.38 2.42 13.34
N ASN A 117 14.42 3.33 13.23
CA ASN A 117 13.98 4.15 14.36
C ASN A 117 12.74 3.54 15.02
N TRP A 118 12.93 2.48 15.81
CA TRP A 118 11.84 1.77 16.49
C TRP A 118 11.19 2.55 17.63
N GLU A 119 11.88 3.56 18.16
CA GLU A 119 11.34 4.43 19.23
C GLU A 119 10.36 5.46 18.66
N ASN A 120 10.61 5.91 17.43
CA ASN A 120 9.74 6.83 16.70
C ASN A 120 9.54 6.34 15.25
N TRP A 121 8.66 5.37 15.10
CA TRP A 121 8.37 4.74 13.81
C TRP A 121 7.79 5.73 12.77
N GLU A 122 7.18 6.84 13.21
CA GLU A 122 6.67 7.89 12.32
C GLU A 122 7.80 8.64 11.59
N GLU A 123 8.99 8.66 12.16
CA GLU A 123 10.20 9.24 11.54
C GLU A 123 11.11 8.20 10.88
N MET A 124 10.69 6.93 10.87
CA MET A 124 11.43 5.88 10.20
C MET A 124 11.38 6.08 8.69
N ILE A 125 12.55 6.01 8.04
CA ILE A 125 12.68 6.19 6.60
C ILE A 125 12.81 4.86 5.88
N GLN A 126 12.44 4.85 4.60
CA GLN A 126 12.63 3.71 3.72
C GLN A 126 13.51 4.07 2.54
N ILE A 127 14.49 3.23 2.24
CA ILE A 127 15.32 3.37 1.05
C ILE A 127 14.76 2.45 -0.03
N VAL A 128 14.34 3.04 -1.14
CA VAL A 128 13.77 2.32 -2.26
C VAL A 128 14.57 2.56 -3.54
N LEU A 129 14.72 1.52 -4.34
CA LEU A 129 15.40 1.59 -5.61
C LEU A 129 14.39 1.40 -6.73
N GLY A 130 14.40 2.31 -7.70
CA GLY A 130 13.47 2.29 -8.82
C GLY A 130 14.05 2.95 -10.07
N ASN A 131 13.21 3.11 -11.07
CA ASN A 131 13.56 3.77 -12.33
C ASN A 131 12.73 5.05 -12.56
N ASP A 132 12.78 5.58 -13.78
CA ASP A 132 12.04 6.77 -14.21
C ASP A 132 10.50 6.63 -14.21
N LYS A 133 9.99 5.42 -14.01
CA LYS A 133 8.55 5.12 -13.91
C LYS A 133 8.07 4.91 -12.48
N TYR A 134 8.95 5.04 -11.49
CA TYR A 134 8.61 4.76 -10.11
C TYR A 134 7.43 5.61 -9.61
N GLY A 135 7.44 6.91 -9.87
CA GLY A 135 6.36 7.82 -9.48
C GLY A 135 5.02 7.45 -10.10
N VAL A 136 5.00 7.20 -11.42
CA VAL A 136 3.78 6.78 -12.14
C VAL A 136 3.26 5.44 -11.62
N CYS A 137 4.14 4.44 -11.47
CA CYS A 137 3.76 3.11 -11.04
C CYS A 137 3.20 3.09 -9.60
N ASN A 138 3.72 3.96 -8.74
CA ASN A 138 3.34 4.02 -7.34
C ASN A 138 2.44 5.21 -6.98
N ASN A 139 1.85 5.88 -7.98
CA ASN A 139 0.92 6.99 -7.80
C ASN A 139 1.49 8.15 -6.97
N TYR A 140 2.77 8.45 -7.11
CA TYR A 140 3.35 9.66 -6.56
C TYR A 140 3.21 10.83 -7.54
N GLN A 141 2.90 12.00 -7.00
CA GLN A 141 2.88 13.24 -7.74
C GLN A 141 4.12 14.05 -7.42
N LEU A 142 4.81 14.54 -8.44
CA LEU A 142 5.96 15.38 -8.28
C LEU A 142 5.57 16.71 -7.62
N GLY A 143 6.24 17.07 -6.52
CA GLY A 143 6.05 18.35 -5.82
C GLY A 143 7.00 19.43 -6.31
N GLY A 144 8.18 19.04 -6.76
CA GLY A 144 9.18 19.93 -7.33
C GLY A 144 10.35 19.17 -7.94
N GLY A 145 11.12 19.82 -8.80
CA GLY A 145 12.22 19.23 -9.51
C GLY A 145 11.79 18.26 -10.62
N ARG A 146 12.42 17.12 -10.73
CA ARG A 146 12.16 16.08 -11.74
C ARG A 146 12.20 14.68 -11.14
N GLU A 147 11.58 13.75 -11.84
CA GLU A 147 11.74 12.30 -11.63
C GLU A 147 13.18 11.85 -11.92
N LEU A 148 13.48 10.61 -11.51
CA LEU A 148 14.65 9.92 -12.07
C LEU A 148 14.53 9.86 -13.59
N SER A 149 15.64 9.90 -14.28
CA SER A 149 15.69 9.81 -15.73
C SER A 149 16.43 8.55 -16.17
N TYR A 150 16.21 8.11 -17.40
CA TYR A 150 16.98 7.01 -17.97
C TYR A 150 18.50 7.26 -17.89
N LEU A 151 18.94 8.51 -18.06
CA LEU A 151 20.36 8.88 -17.96
C LEU A 151 20.92 8.69 -16.56
N ASP A 152 20.11 8.90 -15.52
CA ASP A 152 20.56 8.67 -14.14
C ASP A 152 20.88 7.19 -13.89
N MET A 153 20.14 6.26 -14.53
CA MET A 153 20.46 4.85 -14.49
C MET A 153 21.65 4.50 -15.39
N ALA A 154 21.65 5.00 -16.61
CA ALA A 154 22.70 4.68 -17.60
C ALA A 154 24.09 5.14 -17.16
N ASP A 155 24.17 6.30 -16.51
CA ASP A 155 25.42 6.90 -16.04
C ASP A 155 25.73 6.56 -14.56
N GLU A 156 24.90 5.73 -13.92
CA GLU A 156 25.00 5.37 -12.50
C GLU A 156 25.14 6.60 -11.58
N ASN A 157 24.36 7.66 -11.84
CA ASN A 157 24.43 8.91 -11.12
C ASN A 157 23.98 8.77 -9.67
N ASN A 158 24.71 9.40 -8.75
CA ASN A 158 24.31 9.52 -7.36
C ASN A 158 23.27 10.64 -7.18
N VAL A 159 22.06 10.39 -7.63
CA VAL A 159 20.91 11.29 -7.50
C VAL A 159 19.80 10.62 -6.70
N CYS A 160 18.91 11.44 -6.14
CA CYS A 160 17.78 10.93 -5.38
C CYS A 160 16.54 11.79 -5.56
N VAL A 161 15.38 11.16 -5.32
CA VAL A 161 14.07 11.82 -5.19
C VAL A 161 13.56 11.55 -3.78
N LEU A 162 13.11 12.61 -3.10
CA LEU A 162 12.61 12.52 -1.73
C LEU A 162 11.09 12.28 -1.73
N GLY A 163 10.60 11.40 -0.88
CA GLY A 163 9.20 11.39 -0.49
C GLY A 163 8.83 12.68 0.25
N GLY A 164 7.57 13.06 0.21
CA GLY A 164 7.10 14.32 0.80
C GLY A 164 7.31 14.41 2.31
N GLY A 165 7.21 13.29 3.03
CA GLY A 165 7.50 13.20 4.45
C GLY A 165 8.99 13.39 4.74
N LEU A 166 9.86 12.68 4.02
CA LEU A 166 11.31 12.84 4.17
C LEU A 166 11.77 14.25 3.79
N LYS A 167 11.18 14.84 2.72
CA LYS A 167 11.41 16.25 2.38
C LYS A 167 11.06 17.18 3.53
N GLN A 168 9.91 16.99 4.16
CA GLN A 168 9.49 17.81 5.30
C GLN A 168 10.42 17.62 6.50
N MET A 169 10.85 16.41 6.78
CA MET A 169 11.76 16.11 7.89
C MET A 169 13.15 16.75 7.71
N LEU A 170 13.73 16.67 6.50
CA LEU A 170 15.07 17.18 6.23
C LEU A 170 15.12 18.69 5.94
N PHE A 171 14.16 19.22 5.20
CA PHE A 171 14.20 20.56 4.60
C PHE A 171 13.10 21.51 5.10
N ASP A 172 12.14 21.04 5.89
CA ASP A 172 10.99 21.82 6.32
C ASP A 172 10.27 22.48 5.10
N TYR A 173 10.27 23.79 5.04
CA TYR A 173 9.63 24.54 3.95
C TYR A 173 10.59 24.90 2.81
N THR A 174 11.88 24.57 2.93
CA THR A 174 12.90 24.88 1.91
C THR A 174 12.79 23.91 0.74
N ASP A 175 13.06 24.39 -0.48
CA ASP A 175 13.14 23.53 -1.66
C ASP A 175 14.44 22.70 -1.60
N PRO A 176 14.35 21.38 -1.63
CA PRO A 176 15.52 20.51 -1.57
C PRO A 176 16.23 20.32 -2.91
N VAL A 177 15.65 20.77 -4.02
CA VAL A 177 16.20 20.50 -5.37
C VAL A 177 17.54 21.21 -5.54
N GLY A 178 18.55 20.45 -5.93
CA GLY A 178 19.93 20.94 -6.07
C GLY A 178 20.79 20.82 -4.80
N GLU A 179 20.19 20.48 -3.67
CA GLU A 179 20.92 20.22 -2.43
C GLU A 179 21.49 18.79 -2.42
N THR A 180 22.51 18.58 -1.61
CA THR A 180 23.15 17.27 -1.44
C THR A 180 22.87 16.72 -0.06
N ILE A 181 22.31 15.51 -0.01
CA ILE A 181 22.16 14.72 1.23
C ILE A 181 23.17 13.60 1.25
N THR A 182 23.37 12.97 2.39
CA THR A 182 24.21 11.78 2.48
C THR A 182 23.41 10.56 2.95
N LEU A 183 23.69 9.39 2.35
CA LEU A 183 23.24 8.09 2.81
C LEU A 183 24.47 7.29 3.25
N ASN A 184 24.57 6.98 4.54
CA ASN A 184 25.76 6.34 5.13
C ASN A 184 27.06 7.03 4.74
N GLY A 185 27.06 8.38 4.67
CA GLY A 185 28.20 9.20 4.26
C GLY A 185 28.40 9.35 2.74
N MET A 186 27.69 8.59 1.92
CA MET A 186 27.73 8.72 0.45
C MET A 186 26.84 9.88 0.00
N PRO A 187 27.34 10.84 -0.79
CA PRO A 187 26.55 11.99 -1.21
C PRO A 187 25.60 11.64 -2.36
N PHE A 188 24.39 12.22 -2.30
CA PHE A 188 23.36 12.14 -3.33
C PHE A 188 22.79 13.53 -3.60
N LEU A 189 22.73 13.91 -4.89
CA LEU A 189 22.09 15.13 -5.32
C LEU A 189 20.57 14.94 -5.37
N VAL A 190 19.84 15.82 -4.69
CA VAL A 190 18.37 15.83 -4.75
C VAL A 190 17.93 16.44 -6.07
N VAL A 191 17.28 15.66 -6.94
CA VAL A 191 16.79 16.10 -8.25
C VAL A 191 15.30 16.40 -8.26
N GLY A 192 14.56 15.90 -7.28
CA GLY A 192 13.13 16.15 -7.13
C GLY A 192 12.58 15.62 -5.81
N TRP A 193 11.32 15.90 -5.57
CA TRP A 193 10.59 15.40 -4.42
C TRP A 193 9.10 15.21 -4.74
N TYR A 194 8.45 14.28 -4.05
CA TYR A 194 7.05 13.96 -4.20
C TYR A 194 6.18 14.72 -3.20
N GLN A 195 4.96 15.03 -3.58
CA GLN A 195 3.93 15.48 -2.65
C GLN A 195 3.61 14.36 -1.66
N GLN A 196 3.24 14.75 -0.43
CA GLN A 196 2.78 13.77 0.56
C GLN A 196 1.48 13.13 0.11
N LYS A 197 1.37 11.82 0.30
CA LYS A 197 0.11 11.10 0.17
C LYS A 197 -0.76 11.30 1.41
N ASP A 198 -0.14 11.61 2.53
CA ASP A 198 -0.80 11.90 3.81
C ASP A 198 -1.77 10.79 4.22
N ILE A 199 -1.23 9.57 4.31
CA ILE A 199 -1.98 8.40 4.76
C ILE A 199 -1.74 8.23 6.25
N SER A 200 -2.74 8.55 7.07
CA SER A 200 -2.62 8.71 8.54
C SER A 200 -2.02 7.52 9.28
N TYR A 201 -2.15 6.30 8.74
CA TYR A 201 -1.66 5.07 9.39
C TYR A 201 -0.40 4.48 8.77
N TYR A 202 0.11 5.10 7.70
CA TYR A 202 1.26 4.61 6.94
C TYR A 202 2.18 5.77 6.56
N PRO A 203 2.75 6.50 7.55
CA PRO A 203 3.63 7.64 7.29
C PRO A 203 4.90 7.23 6.52
N GLU A 204 5.31 5.98 6.63
CA GLU A 204 6.46 5.43 5.90
C GLU A 204 6.33 5.54 4.37
N VAL A 205 5.11 5.62 3.85
CA VAL A 205 4.86 5.82 2.42
C VAL A 205 5.40 7.16 1.94
N ASP A 206 5.37 8.19 2.80
CA ASP A 206 5.88 9.52 2.51
C ASP A 206 7.35 9.70 2.92
N ASN A 207 7.90 8.78 3.73
CA ASN A 207 9.27 8.85 4.25
C ASN A 207 10.26 8.05 3.40
N ILE A 208 10.08 8.04 2.09
CA ILE A 208 10.95 7.30 1.17
C ILE A 208 12.12 8.15 0.66
N LEU A 209 13.26 7.51 0.47
CA LEU A 209 14.37 7.97 -0.35
C LEU A 209 14.45 7.09 -1.59
N LEU A 210 14.07 7.62 -2.74
CA LEU A 210 14.14 6.91 -4.01
C LEU A 210 15.50 7.14 -4.67
N LEU A 211 16.18 6.05 -5.00
CA LEU A 211 17.46 6.02 -5.68
C LEU A 211 17.36 5.24 -7.00
N PRO A 212 18.24 5.49 -7.98
CA PRO A 212 18.35 4.67 -9.18
C PRO A 212 18.58 3.19 -8.86
N TYR A 213 17.81 2.30 -9.50
CA TYR A 213 17.89 0.85 -9.21
C TYR A 213 19.25 0.23 -9.59
N THR A 214 20.04 0.88 -10.42
CA THR A 214 21.40 0.47 -10.76
C THR A 214 22.34 0.48 -9.54
N LEU A 215 22.00 1.24 -8.49
CA LEU A 215 22.71 1.23 -7.21
C LEU A 215 22.45 -0.06 -6.39
N ASN A 216 21.57 -0.95 -6.86
CA ASN A 216 21.39 -2.29 -6.29
C ASN A 216 22.71 -3.05 -6.19
N ARG A 217 23.61 -2.84 -7.16
CA ARG A 217 24.94 -3.43 -7.18
C ARG A 217 25.79 -3.04 -5.98
N SER A 218 25.79 -1.79 -5.59
CA SER A 218 26.61 -1.26 -4.49
C SER A 218 25.91 -1.27 -3.13
N LEU A 219 24.60 -1.04 -3.10
CA LEU A 219 23.84 -0.92 -1.85
C LEU A 219 23.19 -2.22 -1.40
N ASN A 220 22.98 -3.19 -2.27
CA ASN A 220 22.28 -4.43 -2.01
C ASN A 220 23.05 -5.67 -2.49
N GLN A 221 24.38 -5.60 -2.53
CA GLN A 221 25.26 -6.71 -2.91
C GLN A 221 24.87 -7.36 -4.26
N ASN A 222 24.30 -6.57 -5.16
CA ASN A 222 23.80 -7.04 -6.46
C ASN A 222 22.82 -8.21 -6.37
N GLN A 223 21.96 -8.21 -5.35
CA GLN A 223 20.91 -9.23 -5.23
C GLN A 223 20.03 -9.20 -6.49
N PRO A 224 19.59 -10.36 -6.98
CA PRO A 224 18.68 -10.41 -8.12
C PRO A 224 17.42 -9.60 -7.86
N ILE A 225 16.98 -8.84 -8.87
CA ILE A 225 15.69 -8.16 -8.81
C ILE A 225 14.61 -9.20 -9.03
N THR A 226 13.70 -9.32 -8.08
CA THR A 226 12.65 -10.35 -8.07
C THR A 226 11.24 -9.77 -7.96
N SER A 227 11.11 -8.44 -7.86
CA SER A 227 9.82 -7.77 -7.68
C SER A 227 9.75 -6.51 -8.53
N TRP A 228 8.61 -6.31 -9.17
CA TRP A 228 8.30 -5.14 -10.01
C TRP A 228 6.87 -4.68 -9.76
N THR A 229 6.65 -3.40 -10.01
CA THR A 229 5.32 -2.81 -10.07
C THR A 229 5.06 -2.35 -11.49
N VAL A 230 3.94 -2.81 -12.05
CA VAL A 230 3.43 -2.41 -13.37
C VAL A 230 2.19 -1.56 -13.17
N LYS A 231 2.08 -0.47 -13.91
CA LYS A 231 0.90 0.39 -13.91
C LYS A 231 0.12 0.21 -15.20
N ALA A 232 -1.08 -0.31 -15.12
CA ALA A 232 -1.99 -0.37 -16.27
C ALA A 232 -2.69 0.98 -16.49
N SER A 233 -3.12 1.24 -17.72
CA SER A 233 -3.74 2.50 -18.11
C SER A 233 -5.20 2.64 -17.65
N SER A 234 -5.86 1.53 -17.32
CA SER A 234 -7.25 1.49 -16.86
C SER A 234 -7.56 0.19 -16.13
N SER A 235 -8.71 0.10 -15.48
CA SER A 235 -9.19 -1.13 -14.83
C SER A 235 -9.36 -2.28 -15.84
N ALA A 236 -9.91 -2.01 -17.02
CA ALA A 236 -10.01 -3.00 -18.09
C ALA A 236 -8.62 -3.46 -18.59
N ALA A 237 -7.68 -2.54 -18.73
CA ALA A 237 -6.30 -2.83 -19.08
C ALA A 237 -5.60 -3.67 -18.00
N THR A 238 -5.90 -3.47 -16.73
CA THR A 238 -5.33 -4.26 -15.62
C THR A 238 -5.58 -5.75 -15.83
N THR A 239 -6.80 -6.16 -16.10
CA THR A 239 -7.14 -7.57 -16.36
C THR A 239 -6.41 -8.12 -17.57
N GLN A 240 -6.31 -7.31 -18.64
CA GLN A 240 -5.61 -7.70 -19.85
C GLN A 240 -4.10 -7.86 -19.61
N VAL A 241 -3.47 -6.94 -18.89
CA VAL A 241 -2.04 -6.98 -18.53
C VAL A 241 -1.73 -8.19 -17.66
N ILE A 242 -2.56 -8.46 -16.62
CA ILE A 242 -2.40 -9.64 -15.77
C ILE A 242 -2.47 -10.91 -16.61
N THR A 243 -3.45 -11.04 -17.49
CA THR A 243 -3.62 -12.23 -18.35
C THR A 243 -2.41 -12.44 -19.25
N GLN A 244 -1.88 -11.37 -19.85
CA GLN A 244 -0.71 -11.46 -20.71
C GLN A 244 0.57 -11.79 -19.93
N LEU A 245 0.79 -11.16 -18.77
CA LEU A 245 1.94 -11.46 -17.90
C LEU A 245 1.89 -12.89 -17.38
N ASP A 246 0.73 -13.32 -16.90
CA ASP A 246 0.55 -14.68 -16.39
C ASP A 246 0.77 -15.73 -17.50
N GLY A 247 0.24 -15.51 -18.67
CA GLY A 247 0.46 -16.37 -19.83
C GLY A 247 1.94 -16.44 -20.25
N PHE A 248 2.62 -15.28 -20.29
CA PHE A 248 4.03 -15.20 -20.63
C PHE A 248 4.92 -15.92 -19.60
N LEU A 249 4.69 -15.66 -18.32
CA LEU A 249 5.47 -16.26 -17.23
C LEU A 249 5.16 -17.75 -17.04
N ASN A 250 3.93 -18.19 -17.31
CA ASN A 250 3.59 -19.62 -17.36
C ASN A 250 4.30 -20.35 -18.51
N GLY A 251 4.46 -19.69 -19.64
CA GLY A 251 5.25 -20.23 -20.76
C GLY A 251 6.73 -20.35 -20.42
N MET A 252 7.25 -19.42 -19.62
CA MET A 252 8.64 -19.35 -19.18
C MET A 252 8.94 -20.34 -18.04
N PHE A 253 8.00 -20.50 -17.11
CA PHE A 253 8.10 -21.35 -15.94
C PHE A 253 6.91 -22.34 -15.88
N PRO A 254 6.86 -23.32 -16.80
CA PRO A 254 5.74 -24.25 -16.86
C PRO A 254 5.67 -25.13 -15.60
N MET A 255 4.48 -25.60 -15.29
CA MET A 255 4.27 -26.60 -14.25
C MET A 255 4.54 -28.01 -14.80
N ASP A 256 5.18 -28.84 -14.01
CA ASP A 256 5.33 -30.26 -14.29
C ASP A 256 4.07 -31.05 -13.86
N GLU A 257 4.12 -32.39 -14.07
CA GLU A 257 3.03 -33.29 -13.68
C GLU A 257 2.77 -33.34 -12.16
N THR A 258 3.74 -32.90 -11.34
CA THR A 258 3.62 -32.84 -9.88
C THR A 258 3.08 -31.50 -9.37
N GLY A 259 2.84 -30.52 -10.28
CA GLY A 259 2.39 -29.20 -9.94
C GLY A 259 3.53 -28.25 -9.50
N MET A 260 4.78 -28.65 -9.68
CA MET A 260 5.93 -27.79 -9.41
C MET A 260 6.34 -27.01 -10.67
N ARG A 261 6.70 -25.73 -10.49
CA ARG A 261 7.21 -24.91 -11.58
C ARG A 261 8.65 -25.27 -11.92
N GLN A 262 8.94 -25.27 -13.21
CA GLN A 262 10.27 -25.59 -13.77
C GLN A 262 11.00 -24.29 -14.14
N GLY A 263 12.29 -24.21 -13.76
CA GLY A 263 13.19 -23.12 -14.14
C GLY A 263 13.04 -21.81 -13.37
N GLY A 264 12.02 -21.67 -12.57
CA GLY A 264 11.77 -20.46 -11.80
C GLY A 264 10.41 -20.47 -11.09
N ASN A 265 10.07 -19.34 -10.48
CA ASN A 265 8.77 -19.12 -9.86
C ASN A 265 8.29 -17.70 -10.15
N PHE A 266 6.97 -17.48 -10.12
CA PHE A 266 6.39 -16.16 -10.25
C PHE A 266 5.03 -16.03 -9.59
N SER A 267 4.62 -14.79 -9.36
CA SER A 267 3.25 -14.41 -9.03
C SER A 267 2.90 -13.07 -9.68
N VAL A 268 1.66 -12.92 -10.11
CA VAL A 268 1.10 -11.69 -10.66
C VAL A 268 -0.23 -11.43 -9.99
N TYR A 269 -0.40 -10.28 -9.35
CA TYR A 269 -1.67 -9.92 -8.73
C TYR A 269 -1.88 -8.40 -8.79
N SER A 270 -3.11 -7.97 -8.62
CA SER A 270 -3.50 -6.57 -8.59
C SER A 270 -4.28 -6.26 -7.33
N ASP A 271 -4.04 -5.08 -6.76
CA ASP A 271 -4.80 -4.55 -5.63
C ASP A 271 -6.28 -4.32 -5.97
N ASN A 272 -6.62 -4.15 -7.26
CA ASN A 272 -8.02 -4.02 -7.69
C ASN A 272 -8.86 -5.23 -7.30
N SER A 273 -8.31 -6.44 -7.39
CA SER A 273 -9.01 -7.68 -6.99
C SER A 273 -9.27 -7.73 -5.49
N TRP A 274 -8.38 -7.18 -4.69
CA TRP A 274 -8.55 -7.02 -3.24
C TRP A 274 -9.66 -6.03 -2.91
N GLN A 275 -9.73 -4.90 -3.61
CA GLN A 275 -10.79 -3.90 -3.44
C GLN A 275 -12.17 -4.48 -3.75
N GLU A 276 -12.31 -5.22 -4.85
CA GLU A 276 -13.55 -5.90 -5.21
C GLU A 276 -13.98 -6.92 -4.15
N GLN A 277 -13.07 -7.79 -3.70
CA GLN A 277 -13.33 -8.76 -2.64
C GLN A 277 -13.71 -8.10 -1.31
N MET A 278 -13.04 -7.01 -0.95
CA MET A 278 -13.35 -6.23 0.26
C MET A 278 -14.73 -5.58 0.17
N GLN A 279 -15.12 -5.04 -0.98
CA GLN A 279 -16.45 -4.48 -1.20
C GLN A 279 -17.53 -5.54 -1.08
N GLU A 280 -17.34 -6.71 -1.68
CA GLU A 280 -18.28 -7.84 -1.55
C GLU A 280 -18.39 -8.34 -0.11
N ALA A 281 -17.27 -8.48 0.58
CA ALA A 281 -17.25 -8.89 1.99
C ALA A 281 -17.97 -7.88 2.89
N ASN A 282 -17.77 -6.59 2.65
CA ASN A 282 -18.44 -5.50 3.37
C ASN A 282 -19.95 -5.49 3.13
N LEU A 283 -20.37 -5.70 1.89
CA LEU A 283 -21.78 -5.79 1.53
C LEU A 283 -22.44 -6.97 2.24
N MET A 284 -21.81 -8.15 2.19
CA MET A 284 -22.29 -9.36 2.85
C MET A 284 -22.36 -9.17 4.37
N GLN A 285 -21.36 -8.56 4.98
CA GLN A 285 -21.33 -8.27 6.41
C GLN A 285 -22.44 -7.29 6.81
N THR A 286 -22.68 -6.24 6.01
CA THR A 286 -23.76 -5.28 6.22
C THR A 286 -25.13 -5.97 6.12
N MET A 287 -25.32 -6.88 5.17
CA MET A 287 -26.56 -7.66 5.04
C MET A 287 -26.79 -8.60 6.23
N VAL A 288 -25.75 -9.29 6.69
CA VAL A 288 -25.83 -10.19 7.86
C VAL A 288 -26.18 -9.39 9.13
N MET A 289 -25.52 -8.26 9.34
CA MET A 289 -25.79 -7.41 10.50
C MET A 289 -27.17 -6.78 10.46
N GLY A 290 -27.63 -6.33 9.28
CA GLY A 290 -28.98 -5.83 9.06
C GLY A 290 -30.03 -6.93 9.36
N GLY A 291 -29.75 -8.16 8.95
CA GLY A 291 -30.59 -9.32 9.25
C GLY A 291 -30.69 -9.63 10.75
N ILE A 292 -29.55 -9.62 11.46
CA ILE A 292 -29.50 -9.83 12.92
C ILE A 292 -30.25 -8.73 13.66
N ALA A 293 -30.08 -7.48 13.26
CA ALA A 293 -30.78 -6.34 13.84
C ALA A 293 -32.30 -6.44 13.61
N ALA A 294 -32.74 -6.90 12.45
CA ALA A 294 -34.17 -7.10 12.14
C ALA A 294 -34.82 -8.25 12.94
N ILE A 295 -34.04 -9.27 13.31
CA ILE A 295 -34.54 -10.41 14.13
C ILE A 295 -34.61 -10.04 15.62
N SER A 296 -33.77 -9.08 16.05
CA SER A 296 -33.73 -8.64 17.45
C SER A 296 -34.74 -7.52 17.81
N LEU A 297 -35.45 -6.99 16.84
CA LEU A 297 -36.59 -6.07 16.97
C LEU A 297 -37.92 -6.83 16.98
#